data_6d1ff16bff7d020cb74ee21d65ccc93f
#
_entry.id   6d1ff16bff7d020cb74ee21d65ccc93f
#
_cell.length_a   1.000
_cell.length_b   1.000
_cell.length_c   1.000
_cell.angle_alpha   90.00
_cell.angle_beta   90.00
_cell.angle_gamma   90.00
#
_symmetry.space_group_name_H-M   'P 1'
#
loop_
_entity.id
_entity.type
_entity.pdbx_description
1 polymer ?
#
loop_
_entity_poly.entity_id
_entity_poly.type
_entity_poly.pdbx_seq_one_letter_code
_entity_poly.pdbx_strand_id
1 'polypeptide(L)'
;MYFLKKQGTLRIVALLGCLFAATYIIYIPYYHTTYNLLMGILSNILHLFQVVTIDTNIADLYDEIVAGIGNTVIANIYVILLGILHISLPALSALTAVTILFRCFSSVQLFFANQRKRPLYIFSELNERSLQLCKSLMETNCDIIFAGSESDSFSNKPDNLRRVILKDESIAEIAVKFRKSKETYFFCISEDEDESLSYCLQLIEKYATEKETVQPHIHIYQFSRHQDFSVIIDSADNGCLDIRCINEYEMLVYDLLDTYPLTRYAKSDIHVLLHGLNEINTVALRAIAWCGQLSGFSLKISVAGVNIEDKVSELKLSAPGIFTDRYCINFYSCQNENEVIDAISKYCADANYIITSGQSDNATMQESLILRRLFYKLDPEYQNCPPIFCYIKDPSKFNITKNLTTAESNPKRKVSYDLIPFGSLEDIYTYEKLVNSDLELLSRNVHLAYEEIFSDGAINIEEALNRYSIFEVNKRSNRANALHIRYKLNLLGLDYTTEDTDQAVTLKDYYTEDVLKQLSISEHDRWMAFLETEGWVPSSKEDVLAYRNSGISRGRHNCPVLKMHPYICEYEKLEALSLELEGKDTRVYDTELIVKIPDILGDKWNIAKKKFNIIKVPHRDT
;
A
#
# COMPACT_ATOMS: atom_id res chain seq x y z
N MET A 1 9.37 23.11 -6.05
CA MET A 1 8.66 23.52 -4.82
C MET A 1 9.56 23.57 -3.58
N TYR A 2 10.43 22.59 -3.35
CA TYR A 2 11.38 22.56 -2.22
C TYR A 2 12.31 23.80 -2.12
N PHE A 3 12.85 24.29 -3.25
CA PHE A 3 13.67 25.51 -3.30
C PHE A 3 12.91 26.77 -2.92
N LEU A 4 11.60 26.82 -3.17
CA LEU A 4 10.73 27.94 -2.82
C LEU A 4 10.39 28.00 -1.32
N LYS A 5 10.30 26.84 -0.62
CA LYS A 5 10.00 26.75 0.81
C LYS A 5 11.16 27.21 1.71
N LYS A 6 12.39 26.81 1.36
CA LYS A 6 13.62 27.32 2.03
C LYS A 6 13.78 28.82 1.85
N GLN A 7 13.28 29.36 0.72
CA GLN A 7 13.23 30.79 0.45
C GLN A 7 12.19 31.55 1.31
N GLY A 8 11.12 30.92 1.78
CA GLY A 8 10.09 31.62 2.58
C GLY A 8 10.63 32.16 3.89
N THR A 9 11.32 31.32 4.68
CA THR A 9 11.94 31.75 5.95
C THR A 9 13.08 32.73 5.73
N LEU A 10 13.90 32.50 4.71
CA LEU A 10 14.98 33.42 4.34
C LEU A 10 14.41 34.77 3.90
N ARG A 11 13.28 34.79 3.18
CA ARG A 11 12.57 36.01 2.79
C ARG A 11 11.98 36.74 3.98
N ILE A 12 11.38 36.02 4.96
CA ILE A 12 10.85 36.64 6.19
C ILE A 12 12.00 37.25 7.00
N VAL A 13 13.11 36.53 7.19
CA VAL A 13 14.30 37.06 7.88
C VAL A 13 14.92 38.23 7.13
N ALA A 14 14.99 38.16 5.79
CA ALA A 14 15.47 39.26 4.97
C ALA A 14 14.54 40.48 5.05
N LEU A 15 13.21 40.26 5.00
CA LEU A 15 12.22 41.35 5.15
C LEU A 15 12.32 41.98 6.55
N LEU A 16 12.46 41.18 7.60
CA LEU A 16 12.70 41.67 8.95
C LEU A 16 13.98 42.53 9.02
N GLY A 17 15.08 42.03 8.43
CA GLY A 17 16.33 42.80 8.32
C GLY A 17 16.19 44.11 7.57
N CYS A 18 15.43 44.11 6.47
CA CYS A 18 15.12 45.33 5.72
C CYS A 18 14.27 46.31 6.54
N LEU A 19 13.29 45.84 7.30
CA LEU A 19 12.48 46.66 8.18
C LEU A 19 13.32 47.27 9.33
N PHE A 20 14.22 46.46 9.93
CA PHE A 20 15.17 46.98 10.93
C PHE A 20 16.06 48.07 10.34
N ALA A 21 16.63 47.85 9.16
CA ALA A 21 17.44 48.83 8.47
C ALA A 21 16.64 50.12 8.11
N ALA A 22 15.43 49.95 7.59
CA ALA A 22 14.56 51.08 7.28
C ALA A 22 14.20 51.90 8.52
N THR A 23 13.84 51.22 9.63
CA THR A 23 13.56 51.87 10.91
C THR A 23 14.78 52.61 11.41
N TYR A 24 15.96 51.98 11.38
CA TYR A 24 17.22 52.58 11.77
C TYR A 24 17.51 53.86 10.95
N ILE A 25 17.36 53.82 9.64
CA ILE A 25 17.61 54.95 8.74
C ILE A 25 16.62 56.11 9.01
N ILE A 26 15.35 55.78 9.23
CA ILE A 26 14.31 56.81 9.49
C ILE A 26 14.57 57.53 10.80
N TYR A 27 15.11 56.88 11.83
CA TYR A 27 15.42 57.51 13.10
C TYR A 27 16.78 58.22 13.16
N ILE A 28 17.66 58.10 12.12
CA ILE A 28 18.95 58.81 12.05
C ILE A 28 18.78 60.34 12.21
N PRO A 29 17.90 61.04 11.49
CA PRO A 29 17.77 62.50 11.65
C PRO A 29 17.41 62.92 13.05
N TYR A 30 16.57 62.13 13.75
CA TYR A 30 16.14 62.41 15.11
C TYR A 30 17.28 62.29 16.12
N TYR A 31 17.99 61.16 16.11
CA TYR A 31 19.01 60.89 17.12
C TYR A 31 20.36 61.55 16.85
N HIS A 32 20.74 61.79 15.60
CA HIS A 32 22.01 62.44 15.24
C HIS A 32 22.00 63.96 15.28
N THR A 33 20.82 64.59 15.31
CA THR A 33 20.70 66.02 15.56
C THR A 33 20.72 66.38 17.04
N THR A 34 20.35 65.41 17.90
CA THR A 34 20.19 65.63 19.35
C THR A 34 21.41 65.15 20.15
N TYR A 35 22.19 64.16 19.66
CA TYR A 35 23.28 63.50 20.36
C TYR A 35 24.58 63.47 19.52
N ASN A 36 25.73 63.28 20.20
CA ASN A 36 26.96 62.98 19.47
C ASN A 36 26.82 61.63 18.73
N LEU A 37 27.65 61.42 17.67
CA LEU A 37 27.57 60.28 16.76
C LEU A 37 27.40 58.91 17.49
N LEU A 38 28.21 58.65 18.50
CA LEU A 38 28.19 57.36 19.24
C LEU A 38 26.90 57.19 20.04
N MET A 39 26.47 58.19 20.76
CA MET A 39 25.25 58.17 21.54
C MET A 39 24.00 58.12 20.64
N GLY A 40 24.06 58.76 19.50
CA GLY A 40 22.99 58.70 18.51
C GLY A 40 22.81 57.29 17.93
N ILE A 41 23.91 56.56 17.64
CA ILE A 41 23.87 55.17 17.18
C ILE A 41 23.28 54.27 18.28
N LEU A 42 23.77 54.35 19.51
CA LEU A 42 23.29 53.55 20.63
C LEU A 42 21.82 53.80 20.95
N SER A 43 21.39 55.06 20.97
CA SER A 43 20.00 55.41 21.20
C SER A 43 19.07 54.92 20.10
N ASN A 44 19.51 54.99 18.85
CA ASN A 44 18.74 54.44 17.72
C ASN A 44 18.59 52.92 17.80
N ILE A 45 19.65 52.18 18.15
CA ILE A 45 19.59 50.74 18.38
C ILE A 45 18.65 50.42 19.55
N LEU A 46 18.77 51.11 20.67
CA LEU A 46 17.90 50.91 21.82
C LEU A 46 16.42 51.13 21.45
N HIS A 47 16.14 52.19 20.71
CA HIS A 47 14.79 52.49 20.25
C HIS A 47 14.22 51.43 19.32
N LEU A 48 15.04 50.83 18.45
CA LEU A 48 14.65 49.66 17.66
C LEU A 48 14.15 48.49 18.53
N PHE A 49 14.82 48.21 19.62
CA PHE A 49 14.37 47.20 20.57
C PHE A 49 13.05 47.59 21.26
N GLN A 50 12.88 48.86 21.62
CA GLN A 50 11.65 49.37 22.19
C GLN A 50 10.48 49.29 21.21
N VAL A 51 10.69 49.56 19.91
CA VAL A 51 9.68 49.35 18.85
C VAL A 51 9.28 47.87 18.74
N VAL A 52 10.25 46.95 18.79
CA VAL A 52 9.98 45.51 18.73
C VAL A 52 9.17 45.03 19.93
N THR A 53 9.42 45.57 21.12
CA THR A 53 8.70 45.25 22.38
C THR A 53 7.41 46.01 22.59
N ILE A 54 7.04 46.90 21.65
CA ILE A 54 5.84 47.76 21.73
C ILE A 54 5.91 48.72 22.95
N ASP A 55 7.11 49.12 23.33
CA ASP A 55 7.35 50.03 24.48
C ASP A 55 7.59 51.48 23.98
N THR A 56 7.02 51.85 22.85
CA THR A 56 7.12 53.18 22.26
C THR A 56 5.75 53.72 21.96
N ASN A 57 5.54 55.02 22.34
CA ASN A 57 4.32 55.74 22.08
C ASN A 57 4.55 56.74 20.91
N ILE A 58 3.89 56.50 19.77
CA ILE A 58 4.00 57.37 18.59
C ILE A 58 3.47 58.78 18.87
N ALA A 59 2.49 58.89 19.80
CA ALA A 59 1.91 60.17 20.14
C ALA A 59 2.92 61.10 20.82
N ASP A 60 3.83 60.58 21.64
CA ASP A 60 4.85 61.40 22.31
C ASP A 60 5.92 61.90 21.33
N LEU A 61 6.16 61.17 20.26
CA LEU A 61 7.10 61.54 19.18
C LEU A 61 6.50 62.52 18.17
N TYR A 62 5.16 62.58 18.07
CA TYR A 62 4.48 63.35 17.05
C TYR A 62 4.81 64.87 17.14
N ASP A 63 4.68 65.44 18.32
CA ASP A 63 4.89 66.89 18.52
C ASP A 63 6.36 67.29 18.25
N GLU A 64 7.33 66.43 18.62
CA GLU A 64 8.74 66.66 18.36
C GLU A 64 9.09 66.54 16.86
N ILE A 65 8.47 65.59 16.15
CA ILE A 65 8.66 65.41 14.71
C ILE A 65 8.07 66.59 13.94
N VAL A 66 6.89 67.05 14.31
CA VAL A 66 6.21 68.20 13.68
C VAL A 66 7.01 69.48 13.90
N ALA A 67 7.53 69.70 15.12
CA ALA A 67 8.36 70.85 15.46
C ALA A 67 9.72 70.80 14.71
N GLY A 68 10.32 69.65 14.50
CA GLY A 68 11.60 69.50 13.84
C GLY A 68 11.57 69.62 12.32
N ILE A 69 10.47 69.24 11.65
CA ILE A 69 10.36 69.24 10.19
C ILE A 69 9.84 70.54 9.64
N GLY A 70 9.09 71.38 10.40
CA GLY A 70 8.59 72.69 10.01
C GLY A 70 7.57 72.69 8.85
N ASN A 71 7.28 71.57 8.23
CA ASN A 71 6.28 71.39 7.15
C ASN A 71 5.29 70.30 7.54
N THR A 72 4.06 70.70 7.80
CA THR A 72 3.01 69.82 8.33
C THR A 72 2.66 68.64 7.41
N VAL A 73 2.72 68.81 6.10
CA VAL A 73 2.43 67.71 5.15
C VAL A 73 3.52 66.64 5.18
N ILE A 74 4.80 67.06 5.17
CA ILE A 74 5.95 66.17 5.23
C ILE A 74 6.00 65.45 6.58
N ALA A 75 5.71 66.18 7.67
CA ALA A 75 5.64 65.60 9.02
C ALA A 75 4.55 64.52 9.12
N ASN A 76 3.37 64.76 8.58
CA ASN A 76 2.29 63.76 8.58
C ASN A 76 2.65 62.50 7.77
N ILE A 77 3.28 62.63 6.61
CA ILE A 77 3.76 61.50 5.82
C ILE A 77 4.81 60.69 6.63
N TYR A 78 5.72 61.38 7.27
CA TYR A 78 6.76 60.76 8.10
C TYR A 78 6.15 60.00 9.29
N VAL A 79 5.16 60.54 9.98
CA VAL A 79 4.45 59.90 11.09
C VAL A 79 3.65 58.68 10.62
N ILE A 80 3.03 58.71 9.44
CA ILE A 80 2.35 57.57 8.85
C ILE A 80 3.33 56.43 8.58
N LEU A 81 4.50 56.72 7.99
CA LEU A 81 5.55 55.74 7.73
C LEU A 81 6.07 55.12 9.04
N LEU A 82 6.32 55.93 10.06
CA LEU A 82 6.68 55.45 11.39
C LEU A 82 5.60 54.57 11.99
N GLY A 83 4.33 54.94 11.88
CA GLY A 83 3.20 54.12 12.36
C GLY A 83 3.14 52.76 11.70
N ILE A 84 3.33 52.69 10.38
CA ILE A 84 3.41 51.42 9.64
C ILE A 84 4.57 50.56 10.16
N LEU A 85 5.76 51.15 10.37
CA LEU A 85 6.93 50.43 10.90
C LEU A 85 6.71 49.95 12.33
N HIS A 86 6.09 50.73 13.20
CA HIS A 86 5.79 50.39 14.59
C HIS A 86 4.78 49.24 14.71
N ILE A 87 3.91 49.03 13.74
CA ILE A 87 2.97 47.91 13.70
C ILE A 87 3.63 46.68 13.04
N SER A 88 4.31 46.88 11.89
CA SER A 88 4.84 45.76 11.10
C SER A 88 6.04 45.09 11.74
N LEU A 89 6.93 45.81 12.41
CA LEU A 89 8.16 45.27 12.99
C LEU A 89 7.88 44.32 14.17
N PRO A 90 7.07 44.66 15.17
CA PRO A 90 6.69 43.74 16.24
C PRO A 90 5.92 42.52 15.72
N ALA A 91 4.96 42.72 14.81
CA ALA A 91 4.17 41.65 14.22
C ALA A 91 5.05 40.63 13.48
N LEU A 92 6.00 41.09 12.66
CA LEU A 92 6.90 40.24 11.93
C LEU A 92 7.93 39.56 12.86
N SER A 93 8.38 40.26 13.90
CA SER A 93 9.27 39.70 14.93
C SER A 93 8.59 38.62 15.73
N ALA A 94 7.34 38.80 16.14
CA ALA A 94 6.53 37.80 16.82
C ALA A 94 6.31 36.57 15.92
N LEU A 95 5.94 36.78 14.65
CA LEU A 95 5.77 35.69 13.67
C LEU A 95 7.07 34.89 13.49
N THR A 96 8.21 35.58 13.41
CA THR A 96 9.52 34.94 13.27
C THR A 96 9.88 34.14 14.53
N ALA A 97 9.66 34.70 15.73
CA ALA A 97 9.89 34.03 17.00
C ALA A 97 9.02 32.76 17.13
N VAL A 98 7.74 32.87 16.81
CA VAL A 98 6.80 31.74 16.80
C VAL A 98 7.30 30.64 15.83
N THR A 99 7.70 31.01 14.62
CA THR A 99 8.21 30.06 13.62
C THR A 99 9.47 29.35 14.11
N ILE A 100 10.41 30.08 14.71
CA ILE A 100 11.63 29.50 15.29
C ILE A 100 11.31 28.57 16.45
N LEU A 101 10.42 28.98 17.36
CA LEU A 101 9.99 28.16 18.50
C LEU A 101 9.35 26.85 18.03
N PHE A 102 8.45 26.89 17.04
CA PHE A 102 7.86 25.68 16.48
C PHE A 102 8.91 24.75 15.87
N ARG A 103 9.89 25.27 15.15
CA ARG A 103 11.00 24.46 14.61
C ARG A 103 11.89 23.86 15.71
N CYS A 104 12.24 24.65 16.72
CA CYS A 104 13.00 24.15 17.86
C CYS A 104 12.22 23.06 18.62
N PHE A 105 10.92 23.28 18.86
CA PHE A 105 10.08 22.34 19.57
C PHE A 105 9.96 21.01 18.80
N SER A 106 9.74 21.04 17.48
CA SER A 106 9.68 19.82 16.67
C SER A 106 11.04 19.08 16.58
N SER A 107 12.17 19.78 16.63
CA SER A 107 13.50 19.18 16.69
C SER A 107 13.76 18.50 18.03
N VAL A 108 13.28 19.08 19.11
CA VAL A 108 13.33 18.46 20.46
C VAL A 108 12.44 17.20 20.51
N GLN A 109 11.26 17.23 19.91
CA GLN A 109 10.40 16.04 19.80
C GLN A 109 11.07 14.92 19.02
N LEU A 110 11.73 15.23 17.89
CA LEU A 110 12.51 14.26 17.12
C LEU A 110 13.66 13.65 17.93
N PHE A 111 14.38 14.46 18.68
CA PHE A 111 15.43 13.99 19.56
C PHE A 111 14.91 12.96 20.58
N PHE A 112 13.78 13.27 21.24
CA PHE A 112 13.16 12.33 22.17
C PHE A 112 12.61 11.09 21.47
N ALA A 113 12.00 11.21 20.28
CA ALA A 113 11.54 10.08 19.49
C ALA A 113 12.71 9.14 19.16
N ASN A 114 13.88 9.69 18.81
CA ASN A 114 15.09 8.90 18.55
C ASN A 114 15.65 8.15 19.78
N GLN A 115 15.47 8.70 20.98
CA GLN A 115 15.96 8.08 22.23
C GLN A 115 15.02 6.99 22.77
N ARG A 116 13.74 7.02 22.42
CA ARG A 116 12.77 6.02 22.88
C ARG A 116 12.99 4.68 22.18
N LYS A 117 12.74 3.56 22.88
CA LYS A 117 12.82 2.20 22.32
C LYS A 117 11.57 1.77 21.54
N ARG A 118 10.68 2.70 21.20
CA ARG A 118 9.44 2.41 20.47
C ARG A 118 9.70 2.38 18.96
N PRO A 119 8.94 1.58 18.18
CA PRO A 119 8.99 1.65 16.73
C PRO A 119 8.67 3.06 16.23
N LEU A 120 9.28 3.43 15.12
CA LEU A 120 9.10 4.72 14.49
C LEU A 120 8.46 4.54 13.11
N TYR A 121 7.35 5.24 12.88
CA TYR A 121 6.63 5.23 11.62
C TYR A 121 6.73 6.61 10.97
N ILE A 122 7.25 6.66 9.75
CA ILE A 122 7.51 7.91 9.02
C ILE A 122 6.75 7.86 7.71
N PHE A 123 5.84 8.81 7.51
CA PHE A 123 5.05 8.96 6.29
C PHE A 123 5.62 10.06 5.41
N SER A 124 5.63 9.86 4.10
CA SER A 124 6.08 10.85 3.13
C SER A 124 5.16 12.06 3.05
N GLU A 125 3.85 11.86 3.21
CA GLU A 125 2.82 12.88 3.09
C GLU A 125 1.67 12.68 4.05
N LEU A 126 0.93 13.78 4.29
CA LEU A 126 -0.33 13.79 5.01
C LEU A 126 -1.49 13.76 4.01
N ASN A 127 -2.06 12.59 3.75
CA ASN A 127 -3.21 12.36 2.89
C ASN A 127 -4.22 11.41 3.58
N GLU A 128 -5.33 11.09 2.94
CA GLU A 128 -6.38 10.26 3.52
C GLU A 128 -5.87 8.87 3.91
N ARG A 129 -5.06 8.23 3.04
CA ARG A 129 -4.48 6.89 3.26
C ARG A 129 -3.53 6.88 4.45
N SER A 130 -2.59 7.82 4.47
CA SER A 130 -1.62 7.94 5.57
C SER A 130 -2.28 8.28 6.91
N LEU A 131 -3.34 9.10 6.90
CA LEU A 131 -4.14 9.39 8.08
C LEU A 131 -4.88 8.17 8.60
N GLN A 132 -5.44 7.35 7.69
CA GLN A 132 -6.15 6.15 8.08
C GLN A 132 -5.22 5.13 8.75
N LEU A 133 -4.04 4.87 8.16
CA LEU A 133 -3.02 4.02 8.77
C LEU A 133 -2.51 4.60 10.09
N CYS A 134 -2.32 5.92 10.16
CA CYS A 134 -1.91 6.60 11.39
C CYS A 134 -2.92 6.37 12.53
N LYS A 135 -4.24 6.42 12.27
CA LYS A 135 -5.25 6.13 13.30
C LYS A 135 -5.09 4.73 13.88
N SER A 136 -4.89 3.72 13.03
CA SER A 136 -4.66 2.34 13.47
C SER A 136 -3.34 2.19 14.25
N LEU A 137 -2.25 2.83 13.80
CA LEU A 137 -0.96 2.82 14.49
C LEU A 137 -1.00 3.50 15.86
N MET A 138 -1.88 4.48 16.06
CA MET A 138 -2.03 5.15 17.35
C MET A 138 -2.53 4.24 18.47
N GLU A 139 -3.15 3.12 18.14
CA GLU A 139 -3.54 2.10 19.10
C GLU A 139 -2.33 1.30 19.60
N THR A 140 -1.21 1.37 18.88
CA THR A 140 0.06 0.76 19.26
C THR A 140 0.96 1.72 20.04
N ASN A 141 2.01 1.18 20.69
CA ASN A 141 2.97 2.00 21.44
C ASN A 141 4.12 2.47 20.54
N CYS A 142 3.89 3.46 19.68
CA CYS A 142 4.81 3.92 18.64
C CYS A 142 5.01 5.45 18.65
N ASP A 143 6.01 5.91 17.88
CA ASP A 143 6.19 7.31 17.50
C ASP A 143 5.87 7.47 16.01
N ILE A 144 5.14 8.54 15.62
CA ILE A 144 4.68 8.77 14.24
C ILE A 144 5.14 10.15 13.78
N ILE A 145 5.67 10.20 12.54
CA ILE A 145 6.14 11.42 11.90
C ILE A 145 5.54 11.52 10.50
N PHE A 146 5.08 12.71 10.13
CA PHE A 146 4.76 13.06 8.75
C PHE A 146 5.83 14.01 8.22
N ALA A 147 6.43 13.63 7.10
CA ALA A 147 7.38 14.43 6.35
C ALA A 147 6.65 15.32 5.33
N GLY A 148 7.28 16.41 4.86
CA GLY A 148 6.75 17.26 3.79
C GLY A 148 5.41 17.95 4.07
N SER A 149 4.91 17.90 5.32
CA SER A 149 3.63 18.49 5.67
C SER A 149 3.76 20.00 5.93
N GLU A 150 3.02 20.81 5.18
CA GLU A 150 2.93 22.25 5.43
C GLU A 150 2.15 22.53 6.71
N SER A 151 2.53 23.61 7.40
CA SER A 151 1.82 24.09 8.60
C SER A 151 0.35 24.44 8.33
N ASP A 152 -0.01 24.72 7.07
CA ASP A 152 -1.37 25.10 6.66
C ASP A 152 -2.34 23.91 6.60
N SER A 153 -1.85 22.67 6.50
CA SER A 153 -2.67 21.46 6.64
C SER A 153 -3.13 21.19 8.07
N PHE A 154 -2.70 22.02 9.03
CA PHE A 154 -3.10 21.92 10.45
C PHE A 154 -4.57 22.14 10.73
N SER A 155 -5.32 22.82 9.84
CA SER A 155 -6.75 23.08 10.03
C SER A 155 -7.62 21.82 10.05
N ASN A 156 -7.11 20.71 9.47
CA ASN A 156 -7.81 19.42 9.38
C ASN A 156 -7.20 18.33 10.27
N LYS A 157 -6.28 18.69 11.17
CA LYS A 157 -5.70 17.71 12.09
C LYS A 157 -6.79 17.21 13.04
N PRO A 158 -7.11 15.91 13.06
CA PRO A 158 -8.01 15.37 14.06
C PRO A 158 -7.47 15.65 15.47
N ASP A 159 -8.32 16.13 16.37
CA ASP A 159 -7.94 16.51 17.74
C ASP A 159 -7.20 15.41 18.53
N ASN A 160 -7.31 14.16 18.08
CA ASN A 160 -6.73 12.98 18.72
C ASN A 160 -5.25 12.73 18.41
N LEU A 161 -4.63 13.47 17.46
CA LEU A 161 -3.24 13.22 17.00
C LEU A 161 -2.17 13.90 17.89
N ARG A 162 -2.28 13.82 19.22
CA ARG A 162 -1.32 14.46 20.15
C ARG A 162 0.12 13.93 20.10
N ARG A 163 0.32 12.71 19.55
CA ARG A 163 1.65 12.04 19.47
C ARG A 163 2.32 12.17 18.12
N VAL A 164 1.68 12.81 17.17
CA VAL A 164 2.17 12.93 15.79
C VAL A 164 3.05 14.16 15.65
N ILE A 165 4.24 13.97 15.10
CA ILE A 165 5.20 15.01 14.78
C ILE A 165 5.07 15.36 13.30
N LEU A 166 4.84 16.64 12.99
CA LEU A 166 4.82 17.13 11.62
C LEU A 166 6.13 17.83 11.29
N LYS A 167 6.70 17.55 10.12
CA LYS A 167 7.98 18.07 9.65
C LYS A 167 7.88 18.60 8.23
N ASP A 168 8.47 19.76 8.03
CA ASP A 168 8.61 20.42 6.72
C ASP A 168 9.81 19.88 5.90
N GLU A 169 10.45 18.83 6.39
CA GLU A 169 11.60 18.18 5.79
C GLU A 169 11.14 16.96 4.96
N SER A 170 11.88 16.63 3.91
CA SER A 170 11.61 15.43 3.13
C SER A 170 11.84 14.14 3.95
N ILE A 171 11.21 13.05 3.53
CA ILE A 171 11.37 11.74 4.18
C ILE A 171 12.85 11.31 4.24
N ALA A 172 13.63 11.59 3.20
CA ALA A 172 15.05 11.27 3.13
C ALA A 172 15.89 12.13 4.09
N GLU A 173 15.55 13.41 4.28
CA GLU A 173 16.24 14.28 5.25
C GLU A 173 15.94 13.87 6.70
N ILE A 174 14.72 13.40 6.96
CA ILE A 174 14.35 12.89 8.28
C ILE A 174 15.06 11.57 8.55
N ALA A 175 15.17 10.67 7.57
CA ALA A 175 15.81 9.36 7.68
C ALA A 175 17.23 9.42 8.26
N VAL A 176 18.02 10.45 7.88
CA VAL A 176 19.41 10.64 8.37
C VAL A 176 19.50 10.90 9.87
N LYS A 177 18.43 11.40 10.47
CA LYS A 177 18.44 11.86 11.87
C LYS A 177 18.23 10.74 12.88
N PHE A 178 17.89 9.54 12.41
CA PHE A 178 17.61 8.41 13.28
C PHE A 178 18.73 7.39 13.34
N ARG A 179 18.83 6.69 14.46
CA ARG A 179 19.81 5.62 14.68
C ARG A 179 19.40 4.40 13.83
N LYS A 180 20.35 3.79 13.15
CA LYS A 180 20.14 2.58 12.34
C LYS A 180 19.64 1.37 13.13
N SER A 181 19.92 1.31 14.43
CA SER A 181 19.45 0.25 15.35
C SER A 181 18.02 0.43 15.83
N LYS A 182 17.32 1.47 15.34
CA LYS A 182 15.93 1.74 15.70
C LYS A 182 15.02 1.11 14.67
N GLU A 183 14.04 0.34 15.10
CA GLU A 183 12.96 -0.19 14.27
C GLU A 183 12.20 0.97 13.62
N THR A 184 12.37 1.12 12.33
CA THR A 184 11.88 2.28 11.58
C THR A 184 11.16 1.82 10.31
N TYR A 185 9.93 2.29 10.14
CA TYR A 185 9.05 1.99 9.03
C TYR A 185 8.81 3.26 8.23
N PHE A 186 9.22 3.26 6.97
CA PHE A 186 8.99 4.36 6.04
C PHE A 186 7.82 4.03 5.13
N PHE A 187 6.84 4.91 5.06
CA PHE A 187 5.69 4.78 4.18
C PHE A 187 5.76 5.84 3.09
N CYS A 188 6.17 5.43 1.89
CA CYS A 188 6.20 6.25 0.70
C CYS A 188 4.79 6.25 0.08
N ILE A 189 3.90 7.07 0.62
CA ILE A 189 2.50 7.21 0.22
C ILE A 189 2.30 8.60 -0.34
N SER A 190 1.89 8.70 -1.60
CA SER A 190 1.42 9.94 -2.23
C SER A 190 0.13 9.68 -3.00
N GLU A 191 -0.61 10.72 -3.33
CA GLU A 191 -1.69 10.65 -4.31
C GLU A 191 -1.14 10.46 -5.72
N ASP A 192 0.06 10.99 -5.97
CA ASP A 192 0.84 10.78 -7.19
C ASP A 192 1.80 9.59 -7.00
N GLU A 193 1.67 8.58 -7.86
CA GLU A 193 2.47 7.36 -7.79
C GLU A 193 3.95 7.59 -8.14
N ASP A 194 4.24 8.52 -9.05
CA ASP A 194 5.60 8.90 -9.39
C ASP A 194 6.31 9.58 -8.21
N GLU A 195 5.58 10.38 -7.43
CA GLU A 195 6.10 10.94 -6.18
C GLU A 195 6.34 9.84 -5.13
N SER A 196 5.42 8.88 -4.98
CA SER A 196 5.59 7.74 -4.09
C SER A 196 6.85 6.94 -4.43
N LEU A 197 7.08 6.65 -5.71
CA LEU A 197 8.30 5.99 -6.19
C LEU A 197 9.55 6.85 -5.93
N SER A 198 9.48 8.15 -6.20
CA SER A 198 10.58 9.09 -5.95
C SER A 198 11.02 9.11 -4.49
N TYR A 199 10.08 9.09 -3.54
CA TYR A 199 10.39 8.99 -2.12
C TYR A 199 11.10 7.68 -1.77
N CYS A 200 10.66 6.56 -2.34
CA CYS A 200 11.30 5.27 -2.14
C CYS A 200 12.74 5.26 -2.69
N LEU A 201 12.95 5.74 -3.92
CA LEU A 201 14.27 5.80 -4.54
C LEU A 201 15.24 6.72 -3.77
N GLN A 202 14.78 7.85 -3.23
CA GLN A 202 15.57 8.71 -2.37
C GLN A 202 16.02 7.99 -1.07
N LEU A 203 15.16 7.16 -0.48
CA LEU A 203 15.53 6.34 0.67
C LEU A 203 16.53 5.25 0.30
N ILE A 204 16.35 4.57 -0.84
CA ILE A 204 17.31 3.58 -1.35
C ILE A 204 18.67 4.23 -1.56
N GLU A 205 18.75 5.34 -2.28
CA GLU A 205 20.01 6.08 -2.49
C GLU A 205 20.69 6.43 -1.17
N LYS A 206 19.90 6.83 -0.17
CA LYS A 206 20.39 7.24 1.14
C LYS A 206 21.02 6.09 1.91
N TYR A 207 20.41 4.91 1.88
CA TYR A 207 20.86 3.74 2.63
C TYR A 207 21.80 2.83 1.85
N ALA A 208 21.74 2.84 0.50
CA ALA A 208 22.60 2.01 -0.37
C ALA A 208 24.08 2.45 -0.37
N THR A 209 24.38 3.70 0.02
CA THR A 209 25.78 4.16 0.15
C THR A 209 26.56 3.40 1.22
N GLU A 210 25.89 2.60 2.03
CA GLU A 210 26.49 1.81 3.12
C GLU A 210 26.46 0.31 2.79
N LYS A 211 27.20 -0.06 1.77
CA LYS A 211 27.17 -1.35 1.04
C LYS A 211 27.43 -2.64 1.82
N GLU A 212 27.74 -2.62 3.10
CA GLU A 212 28.30 -3.82 3.76
C GLU A 212 27.45 -4.41 4.90
N THR A 213 26.35 -3.77 5.31
CA THR A 213 25.55 -4.30 6.42
C THR A 213 24.07 -4.31 6.08
N VAL A 214 23.47 -5.49 6.18
CA VAL A 214 22.00 -5.66 6.27
C VAL A 214 21.47 -4.68 7.31
N GLN A 215 20.44 -3.94 6.96
CA GLN A 215 19.77 -3.01 7.88
C GLN A 215 18.42 -3.60 8.35
N PRO A 216 18.45 -4.60 9.25
CA PRO A 216 17.27 -5.41 9.60
C PRO A 216 16.17 -4.62 10.29
N HIS A 217 16.47 -3.38 10.71
CA HIS A 217 15.53 -2.51 11.42
C HIS A 217 14.91 -1.42 10.53
N ILE A 218 15.15 -1.47 9.22
CA ILE A 218 14.64 -0.47 8.28
C ILE A 218 13.70 -1.16 7.30
N HIS A 219 12.44 -0.75 7.32
CA HIS A 219 11.38 -1.26 6.47
C HIS A 219 10.82 -0.13 5.62
N ILE A 220 10.80 -0.31 4.30
CA ILE A 220 10.30 0.69 3.36
C ILE A 220 9.06 0.13 2.67
N TYR A 221 7.95 0.84 2.76
CA TYR A 221 6.69 0.53 2.10
C TYR A 221 6.47 1.52 0.99
N GLN A 222 6.54 1.07 -0.25
CA GLN A 222 6.23 1.85 -1.44
C GLN A 222 4.82 1.50 -1.91
N PHE A 223 3.98 2.49 -2.11
CA PHE A 223 2.60 2.33 -2.55
C PHE A 223 2.47 2.67 -4.03
N SER A 224 1.95 1.72 -4.81
CA SER A 224 1.68 1.87 -6.23
C SER A 224 0.48 1.03 -6.64
N ARG A 225 -0.21 1.44 -7.69
CA ARG A 225 -1.23 0.64 -8.39
C ARG A 225 -0.64 -0.09 -9.59
N HIS A 226 0.56 0.33 -10.05
CA HIS A 226 1.26 -0.26 -11.18
C HIS A 226 2.30 -1.28 -10.74
N GLN A 227 2.24 -2.47 -11.33
CA GLN A 227 3.16 -3.57 -11.02
C GLN A 227 4.59 -3.30 -11.49
N ASP A 228 4.76 -2.50 -12.54
CA ASP A 228 6.07 -2.25 -13.18
C ASP A 228 7.05 -1.52 -12.26
N PHE A 229 6.57 -0.79 -11.26
CA PHE A 229 7.45 -0.13 -10.29
C PHE A 229 8.26 -1.10 -9.43
N SER A 230 7.77 -2.32 -9.20
CA SER A 230 8.54 -3.34 -8.50
C SER A 230 9.82 -3.72 -9.27
N VAL A 231 9.76 -3.77 -10.60
CA VAL A 231 10.93 -4.06 -11.45
C VAL A 231 11.96 -2.93 -11.36
N ILE A 232 11.52 -1.68 -11.29
CA ILE A 232 12.41 -0.52 -11.12
C ILE A 232 13.12 -0.59 -9.76
N ILE A 233 12.39 -0.91 -8.69
CA ILE A 233 12.95 -1.07 -7.34
C ILE A 233 13.89 -2.27 -7.28
N ASP A 234 13.53 -3.42 -7.87
CA ASP A 234 14.37 -4.62 -7.93
C ASP A 234 15.65 -4.40 -8.76
N SER A 235 15.63 -3.46 -9.72
CA SER A 235 16.81 -3.08 -10.51
C SER A 235 17.71 -2.07 -9.81
N ALA A 236 17.23 -1.37 -8.80
CA ALA A 236 18.02 -0.46 -7.99
C ALA A 236 18.97 -1.25 -7.07
N ASP A 237 20.17 -0.70 -6.81
CA ASP A 237 21.10 -1.26 -5.83
C ASP A 237 20.56 -0.97 -4.41
N ASN A 238 19.61 -1.79 -3.97
CA ASN A 238 18.89 -1.59 -2.70
C ASN A 238 19.62 -2.10 -1.46
N GLY A 239 20.81 -2.69 -1.62
CA GLY A 239 21.75 -2.98 -0.53
C GLY A 239 21.21 -3.87 0.60
N CYS A 240 20.25 -4.74 0.41
CA CYS A 240 19.61 -5.57 1.43
C CYS A 240 18.60 -4.82 2.34
N LEU A 241 17.96 -3.76 1.85
CA LEU A 241 16.82 -3.13 2.52
C LEU A 241 15.57 -4.00 2.40
N ASP A 242 14.76 -4.05 3.46
CA ASP A 242 13.42 -4.67 3.38
C ASP A 242 12.45 -3.68 2.73
N ILE A 243 12.35 -3.76 1.40
CA ILE A 243 11.43 -2.93 0.61
C ILE A 243 10.22 -3.77 0.24
N ARG A 244 9.04 -3.23 0.49
CA ARG A 244 7.77 -3.87 0.21
C ARG A 244 6.93 -2.99 -0.71
N CYS A 245 6.68 -3.48 -1.92
CA CYS A 245 5.76 -2.84 -2.85
C CYS A 245 4.33 -3.22 -2.50
N ILE A 246 3.50 -2.23 -2.23
CA ILE A 246 2.11 -2.38 -1.84
C ILE A 246 1.23 -1.94 -3.01
N ASN A 247 0.49 -2.88 -3.58
CA ASN A 247 -0.57 -2.59 -4.53
C ASN A 247 -1.92 -2.62 -3.81
N GLU A 248 -2.62 -1.49 -3.77
CA GLU A 248 -3.91 -1.32 -3.10
C GLU A 248 -4.97 -2.29 -3.64
N TYR A 249 -5.02 -2.48 -4.95
CA TYR A 249 -6.00 -3.38 -5.57
C TYR A 249 -5.70 -4.86 -5.28
N GLU A 250 -4.41 -5.25 -5.27
CA GLU A 250 -4.03 -6.61 -4.87
C GLU A 250 -4.41 -6.89 -3.42
N MET A 251 -4.14 -5.95 -2.52
CA MET A 251 -4.52 -6.12 -1.11
C MET A 251 -6.03 -6.31 -0.94
N LEU A 252 -6.84 -5.50 -1.62
CA LEU A 252 -8.29 -5.59 -1.59
C LEU A 252 -8.79 -6.92 -2.10
N VAL A 253 -8.28 -7.35 -3.26
CA VAL A 253 -8.70 -8.60 -3.90
C VAL A 253 -8.24 -9.81 -3.09
N TYR A 254 -7.01 -9.79 -2.57
CA TYR A 254 -6.49 -10.91 -1.77
C TYR A 254 -7.24 -11.02 -0.44
N ASP A 255 -7.58 -9.90 0.20
CA ASP A 255 -8.42 -9.87 1.40
C ASP A 255 -9.84 -10.39 1.12
N LEU A 256 -10.42 -10.01 -0.03
CA LEU A 256 -11.71 -10.53 -0.48
C LEU A 256 -11.67 -12.04 -0.67
N LEU A 257 -10.66 -12.56 -1.39
CA LEU A 257 -10.52 -13.98 -1.71
C LEU A 257 -10.10 -14.83 -0.51
N ASP A 258 -9.42 -14.26 0.49
CA ASP A 258 -9.12 -14.92 1.76
C ASP A 258 -10.37 -15.00 2.65
N THR A 259 -11.14 -13.91 2.75
CA THR A 259 -12.34 -13.86 3.59
C THR A 259 -13.50 -14.65 2.98
N TYR A 260 -13.63 -14.62 1.65
CA TYR A 260 -14.69 -15.27 0.89
C TYR A 260 -14.11 -16.17 -0.19
N PRO A 261 -13.47 -17.29 0.16
CA PRO A 261 -12.83 -18.17 -0.82
C PRO A 261 -13.86 -18.74 -1.81
N LEU A 262 -13.46 -18.87 -3.08
CA LEU A 262 -14.30 -19.35 -4.18
C LEU A 262 -14.93 -20.72 -3.86
N THR A 263 -14.18 -21.58 -3.20
CA THR A 263 -14.61 -22.92 -2.77
C THR A 263 -15.82 -22.93 -1.83
N ARG A 264 -16.09 -21.83 -1.14
CA ARG A 264 -17.25 -21.72 -0.25
C ARG A 264 -18.59 -21.68 -1.01
N TYR A 265 -18.56 -21.29 -2.27
CA TYR A 265 -19.74 -21.03 -3.09
C TYR A 265 -19.87 -22.00 -4.27
N ALA A 266 -18.99 -22.97 -4.39
CA ALA A 266 -18.97 -23.97 -5.44
C ALA A 266 -18.85 -25.39 -4.87
N LYS A 267 -19.51 -26.35 -5.52
CA LYS A 267 -19.35 -27.78 -5.20
C LYS A 267 -18.24 -28.42 -6.04
N SER A 268 -18.19 -28.13 -7.33
CA SER A 268 -17.22 -28.63 -8.29
C SER A 268 -16.91 -27.63 -9.39
N ASP A 269 -17.87 -26.72 -9.68
CA ASP A 269 -17.80 -25.79 -10.79
C ASP A 269 -17.77 -24.36 -10.25
N ILE A 270 -16.62 -23.72 -10.36
CA ILE A 270 -16.41 -22.33 -10.01
C ILE A 270 -16.70 -21.50 -11.25
N HIS A 271 -17.78 -20.71 -11.25
CA HIS A 271 -18.06 -19.75 -12.29
C HIS A 271 -18.12 -18.34 -11.72
N VAL A 272 -17.07 -17.56 -12.00
CA VAL A 272 -16.98 -16.17 -11.55
C VAL A 272 -17.45 -15.22 -12.65
N LEU A 273 -18.33 -14.30 -12.29
CA LEU A 273 -18.74 -13.19 -13.14
C LEU A 273 -18.08 -11.90 -12.64
N LEU A 274 -17.29 -11.25 -13.50
CA LEU A 274 -16.78 -9.91 -13.31
C LEU A 274 -17.61 -8.93 -14.13
N HIS A 275 -18.33 -8.03 -13.46
CA HIS A 275 -19.09 -6.97 -14.12
C HIS A 275 -18.20 -5.73 -14.27
N GLY A 276 -17.87 -5.37 -15.53
CA GLY A 276 -16.87 -4.39 -15.89
C GLY A 276 -15.44 -4.95 -15.93
N LEU A 277 -14.53 -4.24 -16.60
CA LEU A 277 -13.10 -4.57 -16.67
C LEU A 277 -12.26 -3.32 -16.40
N ASN A 278 -12.34 -2.81 -15.19
CA ASN A 278 -11.46 -1.76 -14.68
C ASN A 278 -10.26 -2.38 -13.92
N GLU A 279 -9.44 -1.54 -13.29
CA GLU A 279 -8.20 -1.97 -12.63
C GLU A 279 -8.46 -3.03 -11.54
N ILE A 280 -9.46 -2.82 -10.67
CA ILE A 280 -9.76 -3.80 -9.59
C ILE A 280 -10.23 -5.14 -10.16
N ASN A 281 -11.09 -5.14 -11.19
CA ASN A 281 -11.55 -6.36 -11.82
C ASN A 281 -10.47 -7.03 -12.68
N THR A 282 -9.51 -6.27 -13.21
CA THR A 282 -8.31 -6.83 -13.87
C THR A 282 -7.44 -7.58 -12.87
N VAL A 283 -7.21 -7.01 -11.69
CA VAL A 283 -6.49 -7.68 -10.59
C VAL A 283 -7.28 -8.90 -10.09
N ALA A 284 -8.61 -8.76 -9.94
CA ALA A 284 -9.48 -9.87 -9.53
C ALA A 284 -9.43 -11.03 -10.54
N LEU A 285 -9.50 -10.74 -11.85
CA LEU A 285 -9.36 -11.76 -12.90
C LEU A 285 -8.06 -12.54 -12.78
N ARG A 286 -6.93 -11.83 -12.63
CA ARG A 286 -5.62 -12.46 -12.45
C ARG A 286 -5.58 -13.33 -11.20
N ALA A 287 -6.02 -12.80 -10.05
CA ALA A 287 -6.02 -13.53 -8.79
C ALA A 287 -6.94 -14.77 -8.83
N ILE A 288 -8.14 -14.65 -9.39
CA ILE A 288 -9.08 -15.75 -9.54
C ILE A 288 -8.52 -16.84 -10.47
N ALA A 289 -7.81 -16.44 -11.55
CA ALA A 289 -7.23 -17.39 -12.48
C ALA A 289 -6.27 -18.37 -11.79
N TRP A 290 -5.50 -17.95 -10.81
CA TRP A 290 -4.62 -18.86 -10.06
C TRP A 290 -5.24 -19.37 -8.75
N CYS A 291 -6.11 -18.64 -8.06
CA CYS A 291 -6.83 -19.14 -6.88
C CYS A 291 -7.76 -20.32 -7.21
N GLY A 292 -8.37 -20.29 -8.37
CA GLY A 292 -9.32 -21.33 -8.80
C GLY A 292 -8.67 -22.58 -9.39
N GLN A 293 -7.33 -22.68 -9.43
CA GLN A 293 -6.63 -23.90 -9.90
C GLN A 293 -6.63 -24.97 -8.82
N LEU A 294 -7.68 -25.77 -8.84
CA LEU A 294 -7.93 -26.80 -7.82
C LEU A 294 -8.28 -28.13 -8.48
N SER A 295 -7.57 -29.20 -8.12
CA SER A 295 -7.87 -30.53 -8.63
C SER A 295 -9.30 -30.95 -8.27
N GLY A 296 -10.07 -31.38 -9.27
CA GLY A 296 -11.46 -31.75 -9.10
C GLY A 296 -12.45 -30.60 -9.22
N PHE A 297 -11.99 -29.37 -9.45
CA PHE A 297 -12.84 -28.21 -9.76
C PHE A 297 -12.64 -27.75 -11.21
N SER A 298 -13.70 -27.31 -11.86
CA SER A 298 -13.63 -26.56 -13.08
C SER A 298 -13.70 -25.06 -12.79
N LEU A 299 -12.88 -24.25 -13.46
CA LEU A 299 -12.88 -22.80 -13.35
C LEU A 299 -13.35 -22.16 -14.64
N LYS A 300 -14.41 -21.37 -14.59
CA LYS A 300 -14.89 -20.49 -15.65
C LYS A 300 -14.92 -19.05 -15.15
N ILE A 301 -14.35 -18.14 -15.92
CA ILE A 301 -14.39 -16.70 -15.63
C ILE A 301 -15.10 -16.02 -16.78
N SER A 302 -16.13 -15.26 -16.48
CA SER A 302 -16.87 -14.44 -17.44
C SER A 302 -16.72 -12.97 -17.09
N VAL A 303 -16.29 -12.17 -18.05
CA VAL A 303 -16.16 -10.72 -17.93
C VAL A 303 -17.17 -10.07 -18.85
N ALA A 304 -18.13 -9.33 -18.31
CA ALA A 304 -19.14 -8.64 -19.09
C ALA A 304 -19.12 -7.13 -18.77
N GLY A 305 -19.07 -6.29 -19.80
CA GLY A 305 -19.02 -4.85 -19.60
C GLY A 305 -19.15 -4.04 -20.87
N VAL A 306 -19.35 -2.74 -20.73
CA VAL A 306 -19.48 -1.80 -21.84
C VAL A 306 -18.11 -1.41 -22.36
N ASN A 307 -17.87 -1.59 -23.67
CA ASN A 307 -16.66 -1.17 -24.38
C ASN A 307 -15.34 -1.63 -23.71
N ILE A 308 -15.25 -2.92 -23.40
CA ILE A 308 -14.08 -3.48 -22.70
C ILE A 308 -12.95 -3.95 -23.63
N GLU A 309 -13.07 -3.79 -24.96
CA GLU A 309 -12.12 -4.32 -25.97
C GLU A 309 -10.70 -3.81 -25.78
N ASP A 310 -10.53 -2.52 -25.50
CA ASP A 310 -9.22 -1.93 -25.30
C ASP A 310 -8.53 -2.54 -24.07
N LYS A 311 -9.26 -2.69 -22.98
CA LYS A 311 -8.75 -3.34 -21.74
C LYS A 311 -8.43 -4.82 -21.94
N VAL A 312 -9.22 -5.54 -22.74
CA VAL A 312 -8.91 -6.92 -23.14
C VAL A 312 -7.63 -6.97 -23.96
N SER A 313 -7.43 -6.01 -24.84
CA SER A 313 -6.20 -5.91 -25.64
C SER A 313 -4.96 -5.62 -24.80
N GLU A 314 -5.05 -4.70 -23.85
CA GLU A 314 -3.99 -4.43 -22.85
C GLU A 314 -3.68 -5.70 -22.03
N LEU A 315 -4.71 -6.42 -21.60
CA LEU A 315 -4.54 -7.67 -20.83
C LEU A 315 -3.87 -8.76 -21.67
N LYS A 316 -4.19 -8.89 -22.98
CA LYS A 316 -3.53 -9.82 -23.89
C LYS A 316 -2.03 -9.53 -24.05
N LEU A 317 -1.64 -8.27 -24.02
CA LEU A 317 -0.23 -7.89 -24.07
C LEU A 317 0.51 -8.17 -22.76
N SER A 318 -0.13 -7.91 -21.62
CA SER A 318 0.49 -8.04 -20.30
C SER A 318 0.47 -9.45 -19.72
N ALA A 319 -0.51 -10.28 -20.13
CA ALA A 319 -0.69 -11.65 -19.63
C ALA A 319 -1.17 -12.60 -20.77
N PRO A 320 -0.36 -12.82 -21.81
CA PRO A 320 -0.77 -13.62 -22.98
C PRO A 320 -1.11 -15.08 -22.62
N GLY A 321 -0.50 -15.64 -21.58
CA GLY A 321 -0.67 -17.02 -21.15
C GLY A 321 -2.11 -17.37 -20.74
N ILE A 322 -2.87 -16.41 -20.20
CA ILE A 322 -4.26 -16.67 -19.78
C ILE A 322 -5.27 -16.71 -20.95
N PHE A 323 -4.85 -16.39 -22.16
CA PHE A 323 -5.68 -16.46 -23.38
C PHE A 323 -5.48 -17.76 -24.16
N THR A 324 -4.87 -18.76 -23.54
CA THR A 324 -4.72 -20.11 -24.09
C THR A 324 -5.94 -20.96 -23.77
N ASP A 325 -6.08 -22.12 -24.47
CA ASP A 325 -7.19 -23.07 -24.27
C ASP A 325 -7.20 -23.72 -22.87
N ARG A 326 -6.17 -23.48 -22.05
CA ARG A 326 -6.07 -23.95 -20.67
C ARG A 326 -7.11 -23.28 -19.78
N TYR A 327 -7.44 -22.02 -20.06
CA TYR A 327 -8.33 -21.21 -19.23
C TYR A 327 -9.67 -20.97 -19.91
N CYS A 328 -10.76 -21.24 -19.21
CA CYS A 328 -12.10 -20.89 -19.66
C CYS A 328 -12.44 -19.44 -19.27
N ILE A 329 -11.84 -18.47 -19.96
CA ILE A 329 -12.08 -17.04 -19.72
C ILE A 329 -12.84 -16.46 -20.92
N ASN A 330 -14.02 -15.91 -20.69
CA ASN A 330 -14.89 -15.37 -21.71
C ASN A 330 -15.10 -13.87 -21.50
N PHE A 331 -14.97 -13.09 -22.56
CA PHE A 331 -15.16 -11.64 -22.57
C PHE A 331 -16.37 -11.28 -23.41
N TYR A 332 -17.33 -10.57 -22.79
CA TYR A 332 -18.55 -10.09 -23.43
C TYR A 332 -18.50 -8.56 -23.43
N SER A 333 -18.01 -7.98 -24.54
CA SER A 333 -18.00 -6.55 -24.74
C SER A 333 -19.31 -6.13 -25.40
N CYS A 334 -20.00 -5.18 -24.79
CA CYS A 334 -21.31 -4.71 -25.19
C CYS A 334 -21.30 -3.20 -25.43
N GLN A 335 -22.30 -2.69 -26.15
CA GLN A 335 -22.38 -1.25 -26.47
C GLN A 335 -23.05 -0.45 -25.35
N ASN A 336 -23.88 -1.11 -24.52
CA ASN A 336 -24.64 -0.50 -23.45
C ASN A 336 -25.01 -1.52 -22.36
N GLU A 337 -25.44 -1.02 -21.20
CA GLU A 337 -25.79 -1.85 -20.03
C GLU A 337 -26.92 -2.85 -20.29
N ASN A 338 -27.88 -2.57 -21.16
CA ASN A 338 -28.95 -3.53 -21.44
C ASN A 338 -28.39 -4.77 -22.16
N GLU A 339 -27.47 -4.57 -23.11
CA GLU A 339 -26.77 -5.67 -23.77
C GLU A 339 -25.90 -6.47 -22.80
N VAL A 340 -25.27 -5.80 -21.81
CA VAL A 340 -24.51 -6.47 -20.73
C VAL A 340 -25.44 -7.38 -19.92
N ILE A 341 -26.61 -6.91 -19.52
CA ILE A 341 -27.59 -7.69 -18.78
C ILE A 341 -28.12 -8.89 -19.61
N ASP A 342 -28.35 -8.69 -20.90
CA ASP A 342 -28.75 -9.77 -21.81
C ASP A 342 -27.64 -10.82 -21.97
N ALA A 343 -26.39 -10.39 -22.12
CA ALA A 343 -25.23 -11.28 -22.19
C ALA A 343 -25.06 -12.09 -20.89
N ILE A 344 -25.18 -11.45 -19.71
CA ILE A 344 -25.11 -12.11 -18.41
C ILE A 344 -26.25 -13.13 -18.28
N SER A 345 -27.47 -12.75 -18.60
CA SER A 345 -28.62 -13.65 -18.55
C SER A 345 -28.45 -14.89 -19.42
N LYS A 346 -27.80 -14.73 -20.57
CA LYS A 346 -27.64 -15.81 -21.57
C LYS A 346 -26.44 -16.71 -21.27
N TYR A 347 -25.31 -16.15 -20.81
CA TYR A 347 -24.03 -16.85 -20.76
C TYR A 347 -23.46 -17.04 -19.32
N CYS A 348 -24.04 -16.34 -18.34
CA CYS A 348 -23.53 -16.34 -16.96
C CYS A 348 -24.62 -16.67 -15.93
N ALA A 349 -25.71 -17.27 -16.34
CA ALA A 349 -26.82 -17.64 -15.44
C ALA A 349 -26.41 -18.64 -14.34
N ASP A 350 -25.35 -19.42 -14.60
CA ASP A 350 -24.74 -20.40 -13.71
C ASP A 350 -23.59 -19.83 -12.85
N ALA A 351 -23.36 -18.50 -12.88
CA ALA A 351 -22.34 -17.89 -12.05
C ALA A 351 -22.67 -18.02 -10.57
N ASN A 352 -21.69 -18.45 -9.78
CA ASN A 352 -21.82 -18.65 -8.34
C ASN A 352 -20.96 -17.69 -7.48
N TYR A 353 -20.23 -16.77 -8.14
CA TYR A 353 -19.43 -15.73 -7.51
C TYR A 353 -19.44 -14.48 -8.41
N ILE A 354 -19.85 -13.34 -7.89
CA ILE A 354 -19.99 -12.12 -8.69
C ILE A 354 -19.23 -10.98 -8.06
N ILE A 355 -18.40 -10.29 -8.86
CA ILE A 355 -17.72 -9.05 -8.45
C ILE A 355 -18.21 -7.93 -9.36
N THR A 356 -18.69 -6.84 -8.76
CA THR A 356 -19.16 -5.64 -9.47
C THR A 356 -18.26 -4.45 -9.18
N SER A 357 -17.91 -3.74 -10.24
CA SER A 357 -17.08 -2.55 -10.14
C SER A 357 -17.42 -1.59 -11.29
N GLY A 358 -18.34 -0.67 -11.05
CA GLY A 358 -18.74 0.36 -11.99
C GLY A 358 -17.77 1.55 -12.05
N GLN A 359 -18.09 2.54 -12.88
CA GLN A 359 -17.28 3.76 -13.03
C GLN A 359 -17.26 4.65 -11.77
N SER A 360 -18.21 4.45 -10.87
CA SER A 360 -18.32 5.15 -9.58
C SER A 360 -19.05 4.26 -8.58
N ASP A 361 -18.89 4.56 -7.28
CA ASP A 361 -19.58 3.83 -6.22
C ASP A 361 -21.12 3.81 -6.43
N ASN A 362 -21.70 4.91 -6.91
CA ASN A 362 -23.13 4.97 -7.21
C ASN A 362 -23.50 4.01 -8.37
N ALA A 363 -22.68 3.96 -9.42
CA ALA A 363 -22.85 3.02 -10.52
C ALA A 363 -22.74 1.58 -10.01
N THR A 364 -21.70 1.26 -9.24
CA THR A 364 -21.52 -0.07 -8.63
C THR A 364 -22.73 -0.50 -7.82
N MET A 365 -23.26 0.39 -6.97
CA MET A 365 -24.46 0.10 -6.17
C MET A 365 -25.70 -0.19 -7.03
N GLN A 366 -25.93 0.62 -8.07
CA GLN A 366 -27.07 0.45 -8.96
C GLN A 366 -26.98 -0.84 -9.78
N GLU A 367 -25.81 -1.11 -10.36
CA GLU A 367 -25.51 -2.31 -11.14
C GLU A 367 -25.67 -3.57 -10.26
N SER A 368 -25.15 -3.54 -9.04
CA SER A 368 -25.29 -4.66 -8.09
C SER A 368 -26.74 -4.95 -7.75
N LEU A 369 -27.59 -3.92 -7.57
CA LEU A 369 -29.02 -4.10 -7.35
C LEU A 369 -29.74 -4.68 -8.57
N ILE A 370 -29.34 -4.28 -9.78
CA ILE A 370 -29.88 -4.82 -11.04
C ILE A 370 -29.49 -6.29 -11.16
N LEU A 371 -28.22 -6.63 -10.95
CA LEU A 371 -27.74 -8.02 -10.99
C LEU A 371 -28.44 -8.89 -9.94
N ARG A 372 -28.61 -8.39 -8.71
CA ARG A 372 -29.34 -9.14 -7.70
C ARG A 372 -30.77 -9.49 -8.14
N ARG A 373 -31.47 -8.53 -8.76
CA ARG A 373 -32.83 -8.78 -9.30
C ARG A 373 -32.81 -9.76 -10.48
N LEU A 374 -31.76 -9.70 -11.33
CA LEU A 374 -31.58 -10.63 -12.43
C LEU A 374 -31.41 -12.06 -11.91
N PHE A 375 -30.48 -12.29 -10.98
CA PHE A 375 -30.21 -13.63 -10.43
C PHE A 375 -31.40 -14.19 -9.63
N TYR A 376 -32.17 -13.35 -8.96
CA TYR A 376 -33.46 -13.79 -8.37
C TYR A 376 -34.48 -14.24 -9.42
N LYS A 377 -34.49 -13.66 -10.62
CA LYS A 377 -35.38 -14.10 -11.70
C LYS A 377 -34.89 -15.37 -12.38
N LEU A 378 -33.56 -15.58 -12.41
CA LEU A 378 -32.95 -16.77 -13.00
C LEU A 378 -33.06 -18.00 -12.10
N ASP A 379 -33.15 -17.82 -10.78
CA ASP A 379 -33.41 -18.88 -9.80
C ASP A 379 -34.78 -18.64 -9.10
N PRO A 380 -35.89 -19.23 -9.63
CA PRO A 380 -37.23 -19.03 -9.06
C PRO A 380 -37.41 -19.57 -7.62
N GLU A 381 -36.54 -20.50 -7.21
CA GLU A 381 -36.58 -21.08 -5.87
C GLU A 381 -35.78 -20.27 -4.85
N TYR A 382 -34.98 -19.29 -5.32
CA TYR A 382 -34.12 -18.40 -4.51
C TYR A 382 -33.12 -19.13 -3.60
N GLN A 383 -32.76 -20.38 -3.95
CA GLN A 383 -31.91 -21.23 -3.13
C GLN A 383 -30.43 -21.10 -3.45
N ASN A 384 -30.06 -20.72 -4.69
CA ASN A 384 -28.70 -20.73 -5.18
C ASN A 384 -28.26 -19.34 -5.68
N CYS A 385 -28.76 -18.26 -5.09
CA CYS A 385 -28.36 -16.93 -5.48
C CYS A 385 -26.87 -16.67 -5.10
N PRO A 386 -26.01 -16.34 -6.07
CA PRO A 386 -24.60 -16.09 -5.79
C PRO A 386 -24.39 -14.83 -4.94
N PRO A 387 -23.33 -14.77 -4.10
CA PRO A 387 -22.94 -13.52 -3.47
C PRO A 387 -22.55 -12.49 -4.51
N ILE A 388 -22.86 -11.23 -4.26
CA ILE A 388 -22.43 -10.11 -5.10
C ILE A 388 -21.51 -9.22 -4.28
N PHE A 389 -20.24 -9.20 -4.65
CA PHE A 389 -19.21 -8.37 -4.03
C PHE A 389 -19.14 -7.03 -4.76
N CYS A 390 -19.35 -5.94 -4.02
CA CYS A 390 -19.48 -4.59 -4.56
C CYS A 390 -18.25 -3.76 -4.21
N TYR A 391 -17.48 -3.32 -5.21
CA TYR A 391 -16.33 -2.45 -4.96
C TYR A 391 -16.78 -1.02 -4.68
N ILE A 392 -16.67 -0.59 -3.42
CA ILE A 392 -17.13 0.72 -2.94
C ILE A 392 -16.02 1.35 -2.06
N LYS A 393 -15.57 2.54 -2.44
CA LYS A 393 -14.51 3.29 -1.75
C LYS A 393 -15.03 4.22 -0.66
N ASP A 394 -16.14 4.92 -0.94
CA ASP A 394 -16.73 5.91 -0.03
C ASP A 394 -17.25 5.23 1.24
N PRO A 395 -16.73 5.59 2.44
CA PRO A 395 -17.11 4.94 3.70
C PRO A 395 -18.61 5.01 4.01
N SER A 396 -19.26 6.12 3.63
CA SER A 396 -20.70 6.29 3.88
C SER A 396 -21.53 5.34 3.02
N LYS A 397 -21.18 5.18 1.74
CA LYS A 397 -21.82 4.28 0.80
C LYS A 397 -21.51 2.82 1.14
N PHE A 398 -20.26 2.54 1.55
CA PHE A 398 -19.86 1.23 2.05
C PHE A 398 -20.75 0.79 3.21
N ASN A 399 -20.91 1.63 4.24
CA ASN A 399 -21.76 1.34 5.38
C ASN A 399 -23.25 1.18 5.01
N ILE A 400 -23.75 1.99 4.07
CA ILE A 400 -25.12 1.84 3.55
C ILE A 400 -25.27 0.48 2.86
N THR A 401 -24.33 0.08 2.01
CA THR A 401 -24.36 -1.19 1.29
C THR A 401 -24.23 -2.37 2.25
N LYS A 402 -23.36 -2.30 3.24
CA LYS A 402 -23.24 -3.30 4.30
C LYS A 402 -24.56 -3.51 5.04
N ASN A 403 -25.33 -2.45 5.29
CA ASN A 403 -26.65 -2.55 5.88
C ASN A 403 -27.71 -3.20 4.97
N LEU A 404 -27.44 -3.31 3.66
CA LEU A 404 -28.30 -4.05 2.73
C LEU A 404 -28.03 -5.56 2.73
N THR A 405 -26.92 -5.98 3.34
CA THR A 405 -26.45 -7.38 3.36
C THR A 405 -27.25 -8.22 4.34
N THR A 406 -27.70 -7.65 5.47
CA THR A 406 -28.36 -8.42 6.54
C THR A 406 -29.76 -7.89 6.84
N ALA A 407 -30.77 -8.77 6.71
CA ALA A 407 -32.13 -8.49 7.21
C ALA A 407 -32.16 -8.32 8.74
N GLU A 408 -31.18 -8.89 9.45
CA GLU A 408 -31.08 -8.87 10.91
C GLU A 408 -30.68 -7.50 11.47
N SER A 409 -29.91 -6.70 10.70
CA SER A 409 -29.45 -5.38 11.13
C SER A 409 -30.55 -4.33 11.21
N ASN A 410 -31.73 -4.59 10.61
CA ASN A 410 -32.87 -3.69 10.71
C ASN A 410 -34.21 -4.48 10.72
N PRO A 411 -34.80 -4.70 11.91
CA PRO A 411 -36.07 -5.46 12.03
C PRO A 411 -37.26 -4.87 11.25
N LYS A 412 -37.16 -3.64 10.76
CA LYS A 412 -38.16 -3.03 9.88
C LYS A 412 -37.99 -3.39 8.40
N ARG A 413 -36.82 -3.97 8.01
CA ARG A 413 -36.59 -4.42 6.64
C ARG A 413 -36.85 -5.92 6.53
N LYS A 414 -37.78 -6.27 5.67
CA LYS A 414 -38.14 -7.68 5.38
C LYS A 414 -37.37 -8.27 4.19
N VAL A 415 -36.44 -7.52 3.59
CA VAL A 415 -35.76 -7.92 2.34
C VAL A 415 -34.25 -7.70 2.52
N SER A 416 -33.49 -8.77 2.34
CA SER A 416 -32.03 -8.72 2.17
C SER A 416 -31.69 -8.69 0.68
N TYR A 417 -30.77 -7.81 0.28
CA TYR A 417 -30.23 -7.82 -1.09
C TYR A 417 -28.95 -8.65 -1.20
N ASP A 418 -28.39 -9.07 -0.08
CA ASP A 418 -27.21 -9.91 -0.02
C ASP A 418 -26.02 -9.37 -0.84
N LEU A 419 -25.81 -8.07 -0.73
CA LEU A 419 -24.70 -7.34 -1.35
C LEU A 419 -23.57 -7.17 -0.33
N ILE A 420 -22.38 -7.61 -0.68
CA ILE A 420 -21.21 -7.58 0.21
C ILE A 420 -20.25 -6.49 -0.30
N PRO A 421 -20.17 -5.33 0.37
CA PRO A 421 -19.21 -4.30 -0.03
C PRO A 421 -17.79 -4.67 0.36
N PHE A 422 -16.83 -4.32 -0.51
CA PHE A 422 -15.40 -4.34 -0.24
C PHE A 422 -14.74 -3.10 -0.86
N GLY A 423 -13.55 -2.72 -0.43
CA GLY A 423 -12.83 -1.58 -0.99
C GLY A 423 -12.67 -0.39 -0.05
N SER A 424 -13.14 -0.50 1.20
CA SER A 424 -12.93 0.55 2.19
C SER A 424 -11.45 0.73 2.53
N LEU A 425 -10.98 1.98 2.47
CA LEU A 425 -9.62 2.30 2.93
C LEU A 425 -9.44 1.99 4.42
N GLU A 426 -10.51 2.05 5.22
CA GLU A 426 -10.49 1.73 6.64
C GLU A 426 -10.15 0.26 6.92
N ASP A 427 -10.52 -0.64 6.01
CA ASP A 427 -10.25 -2.07 6.15
C ASP A 427 -8.83 -2.46 5.71
N ILE A 428 -8.18 -1.65 4.84
CA ILE A 428 -6.87 -1.97 4.29
C ILE A 428 -5.74 -1.25 5.02
N TYR A 429 -5.92 0.07 5.26
CA TYR A 429 -4.87 0.89 5.87
C TYR A 429 -4.87 0.75 7.39
N THR A 430 -4.62 -0.48 7.84
CA THR A 430 -4.52 -0.85 9.26
C THR A 430 -3.12 -1.42 9.56
N TYR A 431 -2.74 -1.35 10.82
CA TYR A 431 -1.51 -1.98 11.32
C TYR A 431 -1.49 -3.48 11.01
N GLU A 432 -2.61 -4.17 11.24
CA GLU A 432 -2.73 -5.62 11.06
C GLU A 432 -2.64 -6.05 9.58
N LYS A 433 -3.08 -5.22 8.65
CA LYS A 433 -3.00 -5.56 7.22
C LYS A 433 -1.66 -5.18 6.58
N LEU A 434 -1.05 -4.07 6.99
CA LEU A 434 0.15 -3.55 6.36
C LEU A 434 1.44 -3.98 7.08
N VAL A 435 1.50 -3.86 8.39
CA VAL A 435 2.73 -4.11 9.16
C VAL A 435 2.74 -5.51 9.75
N ASN A 436 1.67 -5.91 10.43
CA ASN A 436 1.51 -7.21 11.09
C ASN A 436 0.65 -8.18 10.25
N SER A 437 0.86 -8.20 8.95
CA SER A 437 0.03 -8.96 7.99
C SER A 437 0.22 -10.46 8.12
N ASP A 438 -0.89 -11.18 8.30
CA ASP A 438 -0.91 -12.64 8.32
C ASP A 438 -0.46 -13.23 6.99
N LEU A 439 -0.92 -12.66 5.88
CA LEU A 439 -0.51 -13.08 4.55
C LEU A 439 1.00 -12.91 4.34
N GLU A 440 1.58 -11.81 4.81
CA GLU A 440 3.02 -11.58 4.70
C GLU A 440 3.83 -12.52 5.59
N LEU A 441 3.34 -12.82 6.79
CA LEU A 441 3.94 -13.82 7.67
C LEU A 441 3.94 -15.20 7.01
N LEU A 442 2.80 -15.65 6.49
CA LEU A 442 2.68 -16.93 5.79
C LEU A 442 3.55 -16.94 4.53
N SER A 443 3.64 -15.84 3.79
CA SER A 443 4.52 -15.71 2.62
C SER A 443 6.00 -15.90 2.97
N ARG A 444 6.46 -15.33 4.09
CA ARG A 444 7.81 -15.55 4.61
C ARG A 444 8.03 -17.01 5.04
N ASN A 445 7.06 -17.62 5.69
CA ASN A 445 7.11 -19.03 6.08
C ASN A 445 7.14 -19.96 4.84
N VAL A 446 6.39 -19.63 3.79
CA VAL A 446 6.46 -20.34 2.49
C VAL A 446 7.87 -20.25 1.90
N HIS A 447 8.48 -19.08 1.92
CA HIS A 447 9.85 -18.89 1.43
C HIS A 447 10.85 -19.76 2.23
N LEU A 448 10.76 -19.77 3.55
CA LEU A 448 11.61 -20.58 4.40
C LEU A 448 11.41 -22.08 4.16
N ALA A 449 10.17 -22.51 3.88
CA ALA A 449 9.88 -23.87 3.48
C ALA A 449 10.59 -24.25 2.17
N TYR A 450 10.56 -23.38 1.16
CA TYR A 450 11.31 -23.56 -0.08
C TYR A 450 12.81 -23.64 0.14
N GLU A 451 13.39 -22.73 0.91
CA GLU A 451 14.82 -22.71 1.22
C GLU A 451 15.25 -24.03 1.92
N GLU A 452 14.41 -24.56 2.82
CA GLU A 452 14.66 -25.83 3.50
C GLU A 452 14.60 -27.03 2.53
N ILE A 453 13.65 -27.02 1.58
CA ILE A 453 13.55 -28.06 0.54
C ILE A 453 14.76 -28.02 -0.39
N PHE A 454 15.23 -26.84 -0.79
CA PHE A 454 16.39 -26.70 -1.70
C PHE A 454 17.73 -27.02 -1.03
N SER A 455 17.86 -26.84 0.29
CA SER A 455 19.10 -27.06 1.03
C SER A 455 19.24 -28.46 1.66
N ASP A 456 18.28 -29.36 1.42
CA ASP A 456 18.22 -30.69 2.03
C ASP A 456 18.32 -30.69 3.57
N GLY A 457 17.78 -29.62 4.23
CA GLY A 457 17.74 -29.63 5.69
C GLY A 457 17.87 -28.28 6.37
N ALA A 458 18.89 -28.09 7.21
CA ALA A 458 19.02 -26.90 8.04
C ALA A 458 19.36 -25.65 7.22
N ILE A 459 18.59 -24.60 7.42
CA ILE A 459 18.78 -23.29 6.79
C ILE A 459 19.25 -22.24 7.80
N ASN A 460 20.01 -21.26 7.33
CA ASN A 460 20.21 -20.02 8.07
C ASN A 460 19.01 -19.10 7.82
N ILE A 461 18.15 -18.94 8.83
CA ILE A 461 16.90 -18.18 8.72
C ILE A 461 17.16 -16.72 8.34
N GLU A 462 18.19 -16.09 8.92
CA GLU A 462 18.53 -14.70 8.63
C GLU A 462 18.93 -14.51 7.16
N GLU A 463 19.81 -15.36 6.64
CA GLU A 463 20.22 -15.31 5.23
C GLU A 463 19.04 -15.60 4.29
N ALA A 464 18.18 -16.55 4.64
CA ALA A 464 16.99 -16.88 3.86
C ALA A 464 16.02 -15.69 3.80
N LEU A 465 15.75 -15.04 4.93
CA LEU A 465 14.91 -13.84 4.98
C LEU A 465 15.53 -12.66 4.22
N ASN A 466 16.85 -12.53 4.23
CA ASN A 466 17.55 -11.54 3.41
C ASN A 466 17.33 -11.81 1.91
N ARG A 467 17.42 -13.09 1.47
CA ARG A 467 17.09 -13.45 0.08
C ARG A 467 15.62 -13.17 -0.27
N TYR A 468 14.70 -13.40 0.67
CA TYR A 468 13.30 -13.02 0.49
C TYR A 468 13.13 -11.52 0.24
N SER A 469 13.88 -10.69 0.95
CA SER A 469 13.73 -9.22 0.90
C SER A 469 14.22 -8.60 -0.41
N ILE A 470 15.10 -9.28 -1.17
CA ILE A 470 15.77 -8.71 -2.34
C ILE A 470 14.85 -8.55 -3.56
N PHE A 471 13.93 -9.51 -3.82
CA PHE A 471 13.13 -9.52 -5.04
C PHE A 471 11.62 -9.53 -4.76
N GLU A 472 10.92 -8.49 -5.22
CA GLU A 472 9.48 -8.38 -5.04
C GLU A 472 8.69 -9.46 -5.80
N VAL A 473 9.17 -9.89 -6.97
CA VAL A 473 8.55 -10.99 -7.73
C VAL A 473 8.47 -12.29 -6.90
N ASN A 474 9.53 -12.60 -6.14
CA ASN A 474 9.53 -13.77 -5.25
C ASN A 474 8.53 -13.61 -4.11
N LYS A 475 8.43 -12.41 -3.51
CA LYS A 475 7.46 -12.11 -2.46
C LYS A 475 6.03 -12.29 -2.96
N ARG A 476 5.73 -11.80 -4.17
CA ARG A 476 4.40 -11.93 -4.79
C ARG A 476 4.02 -13.39 -5.04
N SER A 477 4.94 -14.20 -5.57
CA SER A 477 4.73 -15.63 -5.75
C SER A 477 4.46 -16.37 -4.43
N ASN A 478 5.20 -16.04 -3.38
CA ASN A 478 5.02 -16.62 -2.05
C ASN A 478 3.70 -16.15 -1.38
N ARG A 479 3.27 -14.90 -1.58
CA ARG A 479 1.95 -14.41 -1.13
C ARG A 479 0.82 -15.17 -1.83
N ALA A 480 0.94 -15.41 -3.14
CA ALA A 480 -0.03 -16.20 -3.90
C ALA A 480 -0.12 -17.65 -3.38
N ASN A 481 1.02 -18.28 -3.06
CA ASN A 481 1.03 -19.60 -2.44
C ASN A 481 0.40 -19.58 -1.04
N ALA A 482 0.76 -18.60 -0.21
CA ALA A 482 0.23 -18.45 1.15
C ALA A 482 -1.29 -18.29 1.15
N LEU A 483 -1.85 -17.45 0.26
CA LEU A 483 -3.30 -17.32 0.09
C LEU A 483 -3.94 -18.65 -0.36
N HIS A 484 -3.28 -19.39 -1.24
CA HIS A 484 -3.79 -20.67 -1.77
C HIS A 484 -3.76 -21.82 -0.76
N ILE A 485 -3.06 -21.68 0.38
CA ILE A 485 -3.10 -22.67 1.47
C ILE A 485 -4.54 -22.90 1.93
N ARG A 486 -5.33 -21.83 2.13
CA ARG A 486 -6.75 -21.91 2.50
C ARG A 486 -7.56 -22.74 1.50
N TYR A 487 -7.33 -22.52 0.21
CA TYR A 487 -8.00 -23.25 -0.86
C TYR A 487 -7.66 -24.75 -0.86
N LYS A 488 -6.39 -25.09 -0.64
CA LYS A 488 -5.94 -26.49 -0.49
C LYS A 488 -6.58 -27.17 0.73
N LEU A 489 -6.68 -26.44 1.86
CA LEU A 489 -7.36 -26.96 3.06
C LEU A 489 -8.87 -27.16 2.82
N ASN A 490 -9.51 -26.23 2.10
CA ASN A 490 -10.93 -26.33 1.79
C ASN A 490 -11.27 -27.57 0.95
N LEU A 491 -10.35 -28.05 0.09
CA LEU A 491 -10.52 -29.33 -0.63
C LEU A 491 -10.67 -30.52 0.34
N LEU A 492 -10.09 -30.43 1.54
CA LEU A 492 -10.14 -31.44 2.58
C LEU A 492 -11.26 -31.20 3.61
N GLY A 493 -12.12 -30.20 3.40
CA GLY A 493 -13.10 -29.75 4.38
C GLY A 493 -12.50 -29.10 5.61
N LEU A 494 -11.30 -28.52 5.46
CA LEU A 494 -10.53 -27.84 6.50
C LEU A 494 -10.39 -26.35 6.22
N ASP A 495 -10.08 -25.58 7.26
CA ASP A 495 -9.69 -24.18 7.20
C ASP A 495 -8.64 -23.91 8.30
N TYR A 496 -8.16 -22.69 8.43
CA TYR A 496 -7.30 -22.29 9.53
C TYR A 496 -7.80 -21.01 10.21
N THR A 497 -7.46 -20.87 11.50
CA THR A 497 -7.78 -19.70 12.31
C THR A 497 -6.60 -19.33 13.20
N THR A 498 -6.52 -18.05 13.58
CA THR A 498 -5.57 -17.55 14.61
C THR A 498 -6.12 -17.69 16.03
N GLU A 499 -7.38 -18.06 16.19
CA GLU A 499 -8.00 -18.25 17.49
C GLU A 499 -7.54 -19.53 18.14
N ASP A 500 -7.32 -19.49 19.45
CA ASP A 500 -7.07 -20.70 20.23
C ASP A 500 -8.34 -21.56 20.27
N THR A 501 -8.23 -22.82 19.92
CA THR A 501 -9.37 -23.73 19.83
C THR A 501 -8.98 -25.14 20.21
N ASP A 502 -9.89 -25.83 20.92
CA ASP A 502 -9.80 -27.26 21.22
C ASP A 502 -10.20 -28.14 20.01
N GLN A 503 -10.67 -27.52 18.91
CA GLN A 503 -11.11 -28.22 17.70
C GLN A 503 -10.00 -28.33 16.64
N ALA A 504 -8.76 -28.01 17.00
CA ALA A 504 -7.62 -28.13 16.10
C ALA A 504 -7.42 -29.59 15.65
N VAL A 505 -7.16 -29.77 14.35
CA VAL A 505 -6.90 -31.09 13.75
C VAL A 505 -5.48 -31.17 13.20
N THR A 506 -4.96 -32.37 13.10
CA THR A 506 -3.63 -32.65 12.54
C THR A 506 -3.76 -32.91 11.05
N LEU A 507 -3.20 -32.03 10.20
CA LEU A 507 -3.31 -32.14 8.73
C LEU A 507 -2.72 -33.47 8.20
N LYS A 508 -1.69 -34.02 8.84
CA LYS A 508 -1.06 -35.28 8.44
C LYS A 508 -2.04 -36.45 8.41
N ASP A 509 -3.09 -36.43 9.22
CA ASP A 509 -4.11 -37.47 9.27
C ASP A 509 -4.99 -37.51 8.01
N TYR A 510 -4.95 -36.45 7.19
CA TYR A 510 -5.69 -36.33 5.95
C TYR A 510 -4.84 -36.65 4.71
N TYR A 511 -3.52 -36.84 4.88
CA TYR A 511 -2.61 -37.14 3.77
C TYR A 511 -2.64 -38.61 3.39
N THR A 512 -3.32 -38.92 2.29
CA THR A 512 -3.15 -40.15 1.53
C THR A 512 -2.29 -39.89 0.30
N GLU A 513 -1.80 -40.90 -0.37
CA GLU A 513 -1.02 -40.75 -1.61
C GLU A 513 -1.82 -39.98 -2.69
N ASP A 514 -3.11 -40.33 -2.85
CA ASP A 514 -4.00 -39.66 -3.81
C ASP A 514 -4.24 -38.19 -3.45
N VAL A 515 -4.45 -37.87 -2.17
CA VAL A 515 -4.63 -36.49 -1.69
C VAL A 515 -3.37 -35.68 -1.93
N LEU A 516 -2.19 -36.20 -1.57
CA LEU A 516 -0.93 -35.51 -1.81
C LEU A 516 -0.71 -35.25 -3.30
N LYS A 517 -1.00 -36.21 -4.17
CA LYS A 517 -0.92 -36.05 -5.62
C LYS A 517 -1.86 -34.95 -6.11
N GLN A 518 -3.13 -34.96 -5.69
CA GLN A 518 -4.12 -33.93 -6.07
C GLN A 518 -3.71 -32.53 -5.62
N LEU A 519 -3.22 -32.39 -4.39
CA LEU A 519 -2.76 -31.10 -3.87
C LEU A 519 -1.49 -30.63 -4.57
N SER A 520 -0.58 -31.55 -4.95
CA SER A 520 0.64 -31.23 -5.73
C SER A 520 0.30 -30.73 -7.14
N ILE A 521 -0.67 -31.37 -7.81
CA ILE A 521 -1.18 -30.90 -9.10
C ILE A 521 -1.78 -29.50 -8.94
N SER A 522 -2.63 -29.29 -7.92
CA SER A 522 -3.22 -27.98 -7.65
C SER A 522 -2.17 -26.89 -7.39
N GLU A 523 -1.06 -27.24 -6.73
CA GLU A 523 0.04 -26.29 -6.49
C GLU A 523 0.78 -25.95 -7.77
N HIS A 524 1.09 -26.94 -8.59
CA HIS A 524 1.73 -26.71 -9.89
C HIS A 524 0.87 -25.85 -10.81
N ASP A 525 -0.42 -26.17 -10.93
CA ASP A 525 -1.37 -25.43 -11.76
C ASP A 525 -1.53 -23.99 -11.26
N ARG A 526 -1.62 -23.80 -9.93
CA ARG A 526 -1.62 -22.46 -9.32
C ARG A 526 -0.36 -21.67 -9.66
N TRP A 527 0.82 -22.31 -9.55
CA TRP A 527 2.09 -21.67 -9.81
C TRP A 527 2.22 -21.28 -11.29
N MET A 528 1.83 -22.15 -12.20
CA MET A 528 1.78 -21.84 -13.63
C MET A 528 0.84 -20.67 -13.91
N ALA A 529 -0.40 -20.73 -13.39
CA ALA A 529 -1.39 -19.67 -13.60
C ALA A 529 -0.92 -18.34 -13.03
N PHE A 530 -0.25 -18.34 -11.87
CA PHE A 530 0.37 -17.14 -11.32
C PHE A 530 1.42 -16.57 -12.29
N LEU A 531 2.34 -17.38 -12.80
CA LEU A 531 3.34 -16.92 -13.75
C LEU A 531 2.71 -16.38 -15.04
N GLU A 532 1.72 -17.09 -15.59
CA GLU A 532 1.02 -16.67 -16.81
C GLU A 532 0.25 -15.36 -16.63
N THR A 533 -0.32 -15.10 -15.44
CA THR A 533 -0.91 -13.80 -15.09
C THR A 533 0.12 -12.68 -14.94
N GLU A 534 1.37 -13.03 -14.63
CA GLU A 534 2.52 -12.11 -14.58
C GLU A 534 3.19 -11.91 -15.95
N GLY A 535 2.62 -12.49 -17.01
CA GLY A 535 3.10 -12.35 -18.39
C GLY A 535 4.18 -13.36 -18.80
N TRP A 536 4.42 -14.39 -17.98
CA TRP A 536 5.31 -15.47 -18.36
C TRP A 536 4.64 -16.40 -19.37
N VAL A 537 5.45 -16.98 -20.25
CA VAL A 537 5.02 -17.92 -21.28
C VAL A 537 5.88 -19.18 -21.26
N PRO A 538 5.34 -20.32 -21.72
CA PRO A 538 6.13 -21.55 -21.85
C PRO A 538 7.30 -21.35 -22.81
N SER A 539 8.42 -22.04 -22.56
CA SER A 539 9.56 -22.12 -23.48
C SER A 539 9.85 -23.55 -23.90
N SER A 540 10.27 -23.71 -25.15
CA SER A 540 10.78 -24.98 -25.66
C SER A 540 12.20 -25.25 -25.16
N LYS A 541 12.71 -26.49 -25.37
CA LYS A 541 14.11 -26.82 -25.07
C LYS A 541 15.08 -26.01 -25.92
N GLU A 542 14.72 -25.79 -27.19
CA GLU A 542 15.48 -24.98 -28.13
C GLU A 542 15.60 -23.54 -27.63
N ASP A 543 14.53 -22.96 -27.09
CA ASP A 543 14.55 -21.64 -26.45
C ASP A 543 15.49 -21.64 -25.24
N VAL A 544 15.41 -22.66 -24.37
CA VAL A 544 16.29 -22.79 -23.20
C VAL A 544 17.77 -22.79 -23.61
N LEU A 545 18.11 -23.59 -24.63
CA LEU A 545 19.47 -23.63 -25.16
C LEU A 545 19.88 -22.29 -25.77
N ALA A 546 18.99 -21.64 -26.53
CA ALA A 546 19.24 -20.37 -27.21
C ALA A 546 19.55 -19.27 -26.19
N TYR A 547 18.70 -19.05 -25.17
CA TYR A 547 18.96 -17.96 -24.21
C TYR A 547 20.07 -18.29 -23.19
N ARG A 548 20.36 -19.57 -22.91
CA ARG A 548 21.56 -19.97 -22.16
C ARG A 548 22.83 -19.63 -22.93
N ASN A 549 22.89 -19.98 -24.21
CA ASN A 549 24.04 -19.74 -25.05
C ASN A 549 24.26 -18.23 -25.32
N SER A 550 23.20 -17.43 -25.39
CA SER A 550 23.28 -15.98 -25.54
C SER A 550 23.72 -15.26 -24.28
N GLY A 551 23.72 -15.93 -23.11
CA GLY A 551 24.02 -15.33 -21.82
C GLY A 551 22.88 -14.49 -21.20
N ILE A 552 21.74 -14.33 -21.88
CA ILE A 552 20.57 -13.58 -21.38
C ILE A 552 20.02 -14.19 -20.09
N SER A 553 19.98 -15.54 -20.00
CA SER A 553 19.49 -16.26 -18.83
C SER A 553 20.49 -16.43 -17.69
N ARG A 554 21.75 -15.98 -17.87
CA ARG A 554 22.87 -16.23 -16.96
C ARG A 554 23.03 -17.71 -16.57
N GLY A 555 22.78 -18.63 -17.54
CA GLY A 555 22.91 -20.08 -17.38
C GLY A 555 21.70 -20.76 -16.70
N ARG A 556 20.64 -20.01 -16.36
CA ARG A 556 19.41 -20.59 -15.81
C ARG A 556 18.58 -21.28 -16.88
N HIS A 557 17.67 -22.18 -16.48
CA HIS A 557 16.70 -22.81 -17.37
C HIS A 557 15.45 -21.94 -17.63
N ASN A 558 15.26 -20.85 -16.89
CA ASN A 558 14.26 -19.82 -17.15
C ASN A 558 14.92 -18.52 -17.63
N CYS A 559 14.17 -17.66 -18.29
CA CYS A 559 14.64 -16.37 -18.75
C CYS A 559 13.74 -15.23 -18.24
N PRO A 560 14.08 -14.59 -17.11
CA PRO A 560 13.27 -13.50 -16.54
C PRO A 560 13.12 -12.29 -17.50
N VAL A 561 14.14 -12.00 -18.30
CA VAL A 561 14.12 -10.87 -19.26
C VAL A 561 13.04 -11.08 -20.33
N LEU A 562 12.90 -12.31 -20.82
CA LEU A 562 11.89 -12.69 -21.81
C LEU A 562 10.59 -13.19 -21.17
N LYS A 563 10.55 -13.32 -19.85
CA LYS A 563 9.46 -13.95 -19.07
C LYS A 563 9.11 -15.33 -19.65
N MET A 564 10.13 -16.18 -19.87
CA MET A 564 9.98 -17.53 -20.42
C MET A 564 10.41 -18.59 -19.38
N HIS A 565 9.58 -19.63 -19.23
CA HIS A 565 9.86 -20.73 -18.29
C HIS A 565 9.46 -22.09 -18.88
N PRO A 566 10.37 -23.11 -18.95
CA PRO A 566 10.06 -24.41 -19.56
C PRO A 566 9.06 -25.23 -18.74
N TYR A 567 8.96 -25.00 -17.42
CA TYR A 567 8.06 -25.77 -16.56
C TYR A 567 6.63 -25.20 -16.50
N ILE A 568 6.30 -24.22 -17.32
CA ILE A 568 4.90 -23.86 -17.63
C ILE A 568 4.36 -24.94 -18.59
N CYS A 569 4.06 -26.12 -18.04
CA CYS A 569 3.57 -27.28 -18.76
C CYS A 569 2.68 -28.12 -17.85
N GLU A 570 1.94 -29.05 -18.41
CA GLU A 570 1.10 -29.99 -17.65
C GLU A 570 1.94 -30.79 -16.65
N TYR A 571 1.41 -31.05 -15.45
CA TYR A 571 2.08 -31.73 -14.36
C TYR A 571 2.66 -33.11 -14.76
N GLU A 572 1.94 -33.84 -15.64
CA GLU A 572 2.36 -35.14 -16.17
C GLU A 572 3.61 -35.07 -17.05
N LYS A 573 3.83 -33.93 -17.71
CA LYS A 573 5.00 -33.72 -18.59
C LYS A 573 6.22 -33.21 -17.81
N LEU A 574 6.00 -32.67 -16.61
CA LEU A 574 7.02 -31.99 -15.82
C LEU A 574 8.18 -32.93 -15.44
N GLU A 575 7.89 -34.19 -15.08
CA GLU A 575 8.91 -35.17 -14.72
C GLU A 575 9.93 -35.38 -15.86
N ALA A 576 9.44 -35.75 -17.04
CA ALA A 576 10.31 -36.02 -18.19
C ALA A 576 11.14 -34.79 -18.59
N LEU A 577 10.50 -33.60 -18.58
CA LEU A 577 11.14 -32.36 -18.95
C LEU A 577 12.21 -31.93 -17.92
N SER A 578 11.91 -32.05 -16.63
CA SER A 578 12.85 -31.64 -15.57
C SER A 578 14.03 -32.63 -15.42
N LEU A 579 13.81 -33.92 -15.60
CA LEU A 579 14.89 -34.92 -15.68
C LEU A 579 15.85 -34.62 -16.84
N GLU A 580 15.32 -34.18 -17.97
CA GLU A 580 16.15 -33.85 -19.12
C GLU A 580 16.92 -32.51 -18.94
N LEU A 581 16.31 -31.48 -18.36
CA LEU A 581 16.91 -30.15 -18.22
C LEU A 581 17.84 -30.03 -16.99
N GLU A 582 17.51 -30.73 -15.87
CA GLU A 582 18.19 -30.59 -14.59
C GLU A 582 18.69 -31.90 -14.01
N GLY A 583 18.33 -33.07 -14.57
CA GLY A 583 18.70 -34.36 -14.07
C GLY A 583 17.94 -34.79 -12.80
N LYS A 584 16.85 -34.12 -12.44
CA LYS A 584 16.03 -34.41 -11.26
C LYS A 584 14.55 -34.15 -11.54
N ASP A 585 13.67 -34.88 -10.87
CA ASP A 585 12.23 -34.67 -10.93
C ASP A 585 11.84 -33.46 -10.06
N THR A 586 11.37 -32.39 -10.67
CA THR A 586 11.00 -31.15 -9.96
C THR A 586 9.60 -31.18 -9.36
N ARG A 587 8.75 -32.18 -9.66
CA ARG A 587 7.44 -32.36 -9.00
C ARG A 587 7.57 -32.55 -7.48
N VAL A 588 8.74 -33.03 -7.03
CA VAL A 588 9.03 -33.19 -5.61
C VAL A 588 8.88 -31.86 -4.83
N TYR A 589 9.15 -30.72 -5.46
CA TYR A 589 9.02 -29.42 -4.81
C TYR A 589 7.58 -29.08 -4.47
N ASP A 590 6.64 -29.37 -5.39
CA ASP A 590 5.21 -29.15 -5.16
C ASP A 590 4.72 -30.05 -4.02
N THR A 591 5.12 -31.33 -4.03
CA THR A 591 4.73 -32.29 -3.00
C THR A 591 5.32 -31.94 -1.63
N GLU A 592 6.60 -31.63 -1.55
CA GLU A 592 7.25 -31.26 -0.29
C GLU A 592 6.65 -29.99 0.30
N LEU A 593 6.29 -29.03 -0.53
CA LEU A 593 5.64 -27.80 -0.07
C LEU A 593 4.27 -28.07 0.56
N ILE A 594 3.48 -29.01 -0.02
CA ILE A 594 2.22 -29.46 0.59
C ILE A 594 2.46 -30.12 1.94
N VAL A 595 3.46 -30.99 2.05
CA VAL A 595 3.82 -31.66 3.32
C VAL A 595 4.23 -30.66 4.39
N LYS A 596 4.79 -29.50 4.00
CA LYS A 596 5.22 -28.44 4.92
C LYS A 596 4.12 -27.44 5.31
N ILE A 597 2.90 -27.55 4.82
CA ILE A 597 1.80 -26.66 5.24
C ILE A 597 1.65 -26.59 6.77
N PRO A 598 1.71 -27.71 7.54
CA PRO A 598 1.67 -27.63 9.02
C PRO A 598 2.82 -26.82 9.62
N ASP A 599 4.02 -26.91 9.05
CA ASP A 599 5.19 -26.14 9.49
C ASP A 599 5.00 -24.64 9.21
N ILE A 600 4.45 -24.29 8.03
CA ILE A 600 4.15 -22.93 7.59
C ILE A 600 3.11 -22.27 8.52
N LEU A 601 2.01 -22.98 8.79
CA LEU A 601 0.94 -22.50 9.67
C LEU A 601 1.35 -22.47 11.14
N GLY A 602 2.19 -23.43 11.56
CA GLY A 602 2.66 -23.57 12.95
C GLY A 602 3.79 -22.62 13.36
N ASP A 603 4.26 -21.77 12.46
CA ASP A 603 5.43 -20.89 12.68
C ASP A 603 6.67 -21.68 13.17
N LYS A 604 7.03 -22.74 12.46
CA LYS A 604 8.18 -23.60 12.75
C LYS A 604 9.47 -22.81 12.96
N TRP A 605 9.64 -21.73 12.21
CA TRP A 605 10.84 -20.89 12.24
C TRP A 605 10.77 -19.75 13.26
N ASN A 606 9.63 -19.63 13.99
CA ASN A 606 9.41 -18.70 15.10
C ASN A 606 9.67 -17.22 14.73
N ILE A 607 9.25 -16.81 13.51
CA ILE A 607 9.48 -15.45 13.01
C ILE A 607 8.62 -14.43 13.77
N ALA A 608 7.33 -14.73 13.96
CA ALA A 608 6.37 -13.80 14.57
C ALA A 608 5.73 -14.33 15.85
N LYS A 609 6.03 -15.56 16.28
CA LYS A 609 5.39 -16.25 17.42
C LYS A 609 3.87 -16.39 17.27
N LYS A 610 3.35 -16.24 16.05
CA LYS A 610 1.95 -16.38 15.70
C LYS A 610 1.72 -17.73 15.04
N LYS A 611 0.71 -18.45 15.49
CA LYS A 611 0.34 -19.78 14.96
C LYS A 611 -1.07 -19.75 14.43
N PHE A 612 -1.30 -20.59 13.43
CA PHE A 612 -2.63 -20.79 12.86
C PHE A 612 -3.04 -22.25 13.14
N ASN A 613 -4.19 -22.40 13.76
CA ASN A 613 -4.77 -23.70 14.08
C ASN A 613 -5.61 -24.18 12.90
N ILE A 614 -5.38 -25.42 12.46
CA ILE A 614 -6.19 -26.04 11.40
C ILE A 614 -7.46 -26.59 12.04
N ILE A 615 -8.62 -26.25 11.47
CA ILE A 615 -9.95 -26.60 11.97
C ILE A 615 -10.78 -27.26 10.87
N LYS A 616 -11.81 -28.02 11.25
CA LYS A 616 -12.82 -28.49 10.30
C LYS A 616 -13.75 -27.32 9.94
N VAL A 617 -14.02 -27.18 8.65
CA VAL A 617 -15.09 -26.26 8.22
C VAL A 617 -16.42 -26.84 8.70
N PRO A 618 -17.26 -26.09 9.42
CA PRO A 618 -18.60 -26.55 9.72
C PRO A 618 -19.32 -26.83 8.40
N HIS A 619 -19.81 -28.07 8.23
CA HIS A 619 -20.71 -28.34 7.11
C HIS A 619 -21.87 -27.34 7.21
N ARG A 620 -21.98 -26.45 6.24
CA ARG A 620 -23.24 -25.76 6.04
C ARG A 620 -24.22 -26.85 5.58
N ASP A 621 -25.15 -27.19 6.43
CA ASP A 621 -26.34 -27.93 6.00
C ASP A 621 -26.93 -27.14 4.81
N THR A 622 -26.86 -27.75 3.65
CA THR A 622 -27.31 -27.23 2.35
C THR A 622 -28.79 -26.98 2.32
#